data_40b9fdfbe3ae804244b7eda361e18e4b
#
_entry.id   40b9fdfbe3ae804244b7eda361e18e4b
#
_cell.length_a   1.000
_cell.length_b   1.000
_cell.length_c   1.000
_cell.angle_alpha   90.00
_cell.angle_beta   90.00
_cell.angle_gamma   90.00
#
_symmetry.space_group_name_H-M   'P 1'
#
loop_
_entity.id
_entity.type
_entity.pdbx_description
1 polymer ?
#
loop_
_entity_poly.entity_id
_entity_poly.type
_entity_poly.pdbx_seq_one_letter_code
_entity_poly.pdbx_strand_id
1 'polypeptide(L)'
;LTSEIELINNFAIAAPLEITDLKKKNYGFINNNHSKINNRPFKVDYVDGFAMLINKSRFKKNIFFDENIFMYLENNDLCKRTIENNENIYVIPKSQIVHFGAKAVSDEFFNEVEFSRNWHWMWSTFYFNKKHYGYFFALKKTYKKLITSIIKYLFFTLTFNPIKKKIYLMRFSGLYNSIIGKKSWYRPKIK
;
A
#
# COMPACT_ATOMS: atom_id res chain seq x y z
N LEU A 1 2.39 12.50 -19.35
CA LEU A 1 3.30 11.51 -18.79
C LEU A 1 4.20 10.90 -19.87
N THR A 2 3.64 10.46 -21.00
CA THR A 2 4.37 9.78 -22.07
C THR A 2 5.43 10.67 -22.75
N SER A 3 5.14 11.93 -23.03
CA SER A 3 6.10 12.86 -23.63
C SER A 3 7.33 13.17 -22.77
N GLU A 4 7.17 13.13 -21.44
CA GLU A 4 8.29 13.38 -20.51
C GLU A 4 9.10 12.09 -20.24
N ILE A 5 8.54 10.93 -20.54
CA ILE A 5 9.23 9.63 -20.38
C ILE A 5 10.32 9.45 -21.42
N GLU A 6 10.19 10.03 -22.60
CA GLU A 6 11.22 10.03 -23.64
C GLU A 6 12.54 10.65 -23.15
N LEU A 7 12.47 11.49 -22.10
CA LEU A 7 13.64 12.06 -21.43
C LEU A 7 14.32 11.05 -20.45
N ILE A 8 13.69 9.88 -20.23
CA ILE A 8 14.17 8.87 -19.29
C ILE A 8 14.46 7.58 -20.04
N ASN A 9 15.71 7.35 -20.37
CA ASN A 9 16.13 6.17 -21.14
C ASN A 9 15.99 4.83 -20.41
N ASN A 10 15.73 4.83 -19.09
CA ASN A 10 15.79 3.61 -18.28
C ASN A 10 14.86 3.69 -17.07
N PHE A 11 13.58 3.34 -17.24
CA PHE A 11 12.61 3.24 -16.15
C PHE A 11 11.87 1.90 -16.17
N ALA A 12 11.54 1.38 -15.01
CA ALA A 12 10.60 0.27 -14.83
C ALA A 12 9.23 0.77 -14.42
N ILE A 13 9.18 1.78 -13.56
CA ILE A 13 7.95 2.42 -13.09
C ILE A 13 8.11 3.94 -13.17
N ALA A 14 7.07 4.62 -13.63
CA ALA A 14 6.96 6.08 -13.59
C ALA A 14 5.58 6.49 -13.05
N ALA A 15 5.55 7.54 -12.22
CA ALA A 15 4.32 8.06 -11.64
C ALA A 15 4.22 9.58 -11.82
N PRO A 16 3.02 10.15 -11.97
CA PRO A 16 2.81 11.58 -11.91
C PRO A 16 3.03 12.11 -10.49
N LEU A 17 3.19 13.43 -10.35
CA LEU A 17 3.22 14.09 -9.05
C LEU A 17 1.79 14.35 -8.56
N GLU A 18 1.46 13.90 -7.36
CA GLU A 18 0.19 14.27 -6.71
C GLU A 18 0.27 15.70 -6.19
N ILE A 19 -0.77 16.49 -6.47
CA ILE A 19 -0.88 17.89 -6.08
C ILE A 19 -2.10 18.20 -5.20
N THR A 20 -2.86 17.20 -4.79
CA THR A 20 -4.08 17.39 -3.96
C THR A 20 -3.75 17.94 -2.57
N ASP A 21 -2.68 17.44 -1.97
CA ASP A 21 -2.19 17.88 -0.65
C ASP A 21 -0.66 18.00 -0.71
N LEU A 22 -0.16 19.23 -0.74
CA LEU A 22 1.28 19.52 -0.82
C LEU A 22 2.09 18.96 0.37
N LYS A 23 1.42 18.59 1.47
CA LYS A 23 2.06 17.95 2.64
C LYS A 23 2.20 16.44 2.48
N LYS A 24 1.41 15.83 1.59
CA LYS A 24 1.47 14.39 1.30
C LYS A 24 2.14 14.18 -0.03
N LYS A 25 3.14 13.33 -0.02
CA LYS A 25 3.85 12.94 -1.24
C LYS A 25 3.39 11.55 -1.62
N ASN A 26 3.05 11.35 -2.89
CA ASN A 26 2.72 10.03 -3.44
C ASN A 26 3.97 9.18 -3.77
N TYR A 27 5.09 9.54 -3.21
CA TYR A 27 6.38 8.86 -3.39
C TYR A 27 7.23 8.98 -2.13
N GLY A 28 8.29 8.17 -2.04
CA GLY A 28 9.25 8.28 -0.95
C GLY A 28 10.59 7.64 -1.26
N PHE A 29 11.50 7.82 -0.29
CA PHE A 29 12.86 7.32 -0.29
C PHE A 29 13.09 6.44 0.93
N ILE A 30 13.78 5.31 0.77
CA ILE A 30 14.18 4.43 1.87
C ILE A 30 15.35 5.06 2.62
N ASN A 31 16.27 5.65 1.87
CA ASN A 31 17.41 6.41 2.40
C ASN A 31 17.16 7.90 2.21
N ASN A 32 17.52 8.73 3.20
CA ASN A 32 17.26 10.19 3.23
C ASN A 32 17.98 11.01 2.11
N ASN A 33 18.29 10.42 0.99
CA ASN A 33 18.82 11.11 -0.18
C ASN A 33 17.70 11.88 -0.91
N HIS A 34 17.28 13.00 -0.32
CA HIS A 34 16.34 13.91 -0.93
C HIS A 34 17.00 14.61 -2.13
N SER A 35 16.73 14.14 -3.33
CA SER A 35 16.94 14.98 -4.51
C SER A 35 16.03 16.21 -4.41
N LYS A 36 16.57 17.39 -4.61
CA LYS A 36 15.76 18.63 -4.72
C LYS A 36 14.73 18.42 -5.82
N ILE A 37 13.46 18.64 -5.50
CA ILE A 37 12.37 18.54 -6.47
C ILE A 37 12.55 19.68 -7.46
N ASN A 38 13.12 19.35 -8.62
CA ASN A 38 13.19 20.22 -9.76
C ASN A 38 12.07 19.83 -10.74
N ASN A 39 11.73 20.67 -11.70
CA ASN A 39 10.74 20.34 -12.75
C ASN A 39 11.20 19.21 -13.71
N ARG A 40 12.23 18.45 -13.34
CA ARG A 40 12.75 17.30 -14.09
C ARG A 40 12.38 15.99 -13.42
N PRO A 41 12.20 14.90 -14.18
CA PRO A 41 12.00 13.56 -13.61
C PRO A 41 13.11 13.22 -12.60
N PHE A 42 12.73 12.63 -11.46
CA PHE A 42 13.68 12.24 -10.42
C PHE A 42 13.40 10.82 -9.90
N LYS A 43 14.45 10.13 -9.51
CA LYS A 43 14.38 8.76 -8.98
C LYS A 43 13.81 8.75 -7.57
N VAL A 44 13.01 7.71 -7.28
CA VAL A 44 12.42 7.44 -5.97
C VAL A 44 12.49 5.94 -5.68
N ASP A 45 12.26 5.53 -4.42
CA ASP A 45 12.26 4.13 -4.05
C ASP A 45 10.85 3.51 -4.05
N TYR A 46 9.81 4.32 -3.90
CA TYR A 46 8.42 3.86 -4.06
C TYR A 46 7.50 4.97 -4.50
N VAL A 47 6.37 4.57 -5.08
CA VAL A 47 5.26 5.44 -5.48
C VAL A 47 3.93 4.82 -5.07
N ASP A 48 2.91 5.65 -4.88
CA ASP A 48 1.56 5.18 -4.58
C ASP A 48 0.90 4.54 -5.81
N GLY A 49 0.07 3.51 -5.55
CA GLY A 49 -0.49 2.65 -6.59
C GLY A 49 -1.64 3.21 -7.40
N PHE A 50 -2.15 4.42 -7.09
CA PHE A 50 -3.32 4.99 -7.79
C PHE A 50 -3.02 5.47 -9.21
N ALA A 51 -1.76 5.76 -9.53
CA ALA A 51 -1.34 6.14 -10.88
C ALA A 51 0.11 5.72 -11.13
N MET A 52 0.29 4.62 -11.86
CA MET A 52 1.60 4.06 -12.20
C MET A 52 1.64 3.70 -13.69
N LEU A 53 2.68 4.14 -14.38
CA LEU A 53 3.02 3.63 -15.70
C LEU A 53 4.11 2.57 -15.53
N ILE A 54 3.83 1.37 -16.01
CA ILE A 54 4.73 0.22 -15.90
C ILE A 54 5.33 -0.09 -17.26
N ASN A 55 6.66 -0.10 -17.34
CA ASN A 55 7.39 -0.55 -18.51
C ASN A 55 7.51 -2.08 -18.50
N LYS A 56 6.62 -2.75 -19.24
CA LYS A 56 6.54 -4.21 -19.29
C LYS A 56 7.86 -4.89 -19.62
N SER A 57 8.68 -4.31 -20.48
CA SER A 57 9.94 -4.90 -20.93
C SER A 57 10.96 -5.08 -19.80
N ARG A 58 10.79 -4.39 -18.68
CA ARG A 58 11.67 -4.43 -17.50
C ARG A 58 11.28 -5.52 -16.51
N PHE A 59 10.12 -6.16 -16.67
CA PHE A 59 9.63 -7.18 -15.75
C PHE A 59 9.73 -8.59 -16.37
N LYS A 60 10.50 -9.46 -15.71
CA LYS A 60 10.59 -10.87 -16.10
C LYS A 60 9.23 -11.54 -15.90
N LYS A 61 8.78 -12.34 -16.88
CA LYS A 61 7.54 -13.14 -16.84
C LYS A 61 6.24 -12.34 -16.72
N ASN A 62 6.23 -11.01 -16.97
CA ASN A 62 5.05 -10.15 -16.84
C ASN A 62 4.36 -10.23 -15.46
N ILE A 63 5.09 -10.55 -14.39
CA ILE A 63 4.56 -10.58 -13.02
C ILE A 63 4.74 -9.20 -12.42
N PHE A 64 3.65 -8.43 -12.37
CA PHE A 64 3.66 -7.08 -11.81
C PHE A 64 3.30 -7.12 -10.34
N PHE A 65 2.09 -7.51 -10.00
CA PHE A 65 1.58 -7.54 -8.62
C PHE A 65 1.60 -8.96 -8.06
N ASP A 66 1.79 -9.07 -6.74
CA ASP A 66 1.66 -10.32 -6.02
C ASP A 66 0.17 -10.63 -5.82
N GLU A 67 -0.33 -11.67 -6.48
CA GLU A 67 -1.75 -12.08 -6.44
C GLU A 67 -2.24 -12.48 -5.04
N ASN A 68 -1.34 -12.75 -4.09
CA ASN A 68 -1.71 -12.99 -2.70
C ASN A 68 -2.14 -11.70 -1.98
N ILE A 69 -1.71 -10.52 -2.46
CA ILE A 69 -2.05 -9.23 -1.88
C ILE A 69 -3.30 -8.68 -2.60
N PHE A 70 -4.45 -8.78 -1.96
CA PHE A 70 -5.69 -8.23 -2.52
C PHE A 70 -5.75 -6.71 -2.45
N MET A 71 -5.26 -6.12 -1.34
CA MET A 71 -5.34 -4.68 -1.10
C MET A 71 -4.25 -4.25 -0.11
N TYR A 72 -3.67 -3.08 -0.34
CA TYR A 72 -2.58 -2.44 0.41
C TYR A 72 -1.23 -3.15 0.32
N LEU A 73 -0.20 -2.35 0.14
CA LEU A 73 1.20 -2.74 0.01
C LEU A 73 1.53 -3.55 -1.26
N GLU A 74 0.58 -3.73 -2.20
CA GLU A 74 0.84 -4.30 -3.51
C GLU A 74 1.80 -3.43 -4.34
N ASN A 75 1.61 -2.12 -4.29
CA ASN A 75 2.50 -1.15 -4.91
C ASN A 75 3.87 -1.10 -4.23
N ASN A 76 3.91 -1.17 -2.89
CA ASN A 76 5.16 -1.21 -2.14
C ASN A 76 5.95 -2.50 -2.43
N ASP A 77 5.25 -3.65 -2.56
CA ASP A 77 5.86 -4.92 -2.95
C ASP A 77 6.46 -4.83 -4.36
N LEU A 78 5.71 -4.27 -5.30
CA LEU A 78 6.19 -4.07 -6.67
C LEU A 78 7.40 -3.13 -6.70
N CYS A 79 7.32 -1.97 -6.05
CA CYS A 79 8.42 -1.02 -6.00
C CYS A 79 9.67 -1.62 -5.36
N LYS A 80 9.51 -2.34 -4.25
CA LYS A 80 10.65 -2.99 -3.56
C LYS A 80 11.32 -4.03 -4.47
N ARG A 81 10.56 -4.91 -5.13
CA ARG A 81 11.11 -5.88 -6.09
C ARG A 81 11.78 -5.19 -7.29
N THR A 82 11.26 -4.06 -7.72
CA THR A 82 11.83 -3.25 -8.80
C THR A 82 13.23 -2.76 -8.42
N ILE A 83 13.37 -2.17 -7.22
CA ILE A 83 14.67 -1.69 -6.72
C ILE A 83 15.64 -2.85 -6.48
N GLU A 84 15.19 -3.96 -5.91
CA GLU A 84 16.02 -5.18 -5.69
C GLU A 84 16.55 -5.78 -7.00
N ASN A 85 15.86 -5.56 -8.12
CA ASN A 85 16.32 -5.94 -9.45
C ASN A 85 17.19 -4.87 -10.14
N ASN A 86 17.64 -3.83 -9.41
CA ASN A 86 18.42 -2.70 -9.92
C ASN A 86 17.71 -1.89 -11.01
N GLU A 87 16.38 -1.90 -11.00
CA GLU A 87 15.55 -1.11 -11.90
C GLU A 87 15.15 0.22 -11.28
N ASN A 88 14.79 1.20 -12.10
CA ASN A 88 14.53 2.57 -11.66
C ASN A 88 13.04 2.89 -11.59
N ILE A 89 12.68 3.64 -10.57
CA ILE A 89 11.35 4.24 -10.37
C ILE A 89 11.49 5.75 -10.45
N TYR A 90 10.62 6.42 -11.20
CA TYR A 90 10.66 7.87 -11.36
C TYR A 90 9.32 8.52 -11.01
N VAL A 91 9.42 9.73 -10.45
CA VAL A 91 8.31 10.69 -10.42
C VAL A 91 8.55 11.74 -11.49
N ILE A 92 7.49 12.12 -12.20
CA ILE A 92 7.50 13.09 -13.29
C ILE A 92 6.73 14.35 -12.86
N PRO A 93 7.42 15.41 -12.37
CA PRO A 93 6.76 16.58 -11.78
C PRO A 93 5.87 17.37 -12.75
N LYS A 94 6.21 17.39 -14.03
CA LYS A 94 5.38 18.05 -15.05
C LYS A 94 4.08 17.31 -15.36
N SER A 95 4.01 16.02 -15.03
CA SER A 95 2.75 15.26 -15.07
C SER A 95 2.11 15.31 -13.70
N GLN A 96 1.05 16.08 -13.55
CA GLN A 96 0.37 16.30 -12.29
C GLN A 96 -0.96 15.57 -12.24
N ILE A 97 -1.36 15.11 -11.05
CA ILE A 97 -2.63 14.44 -10.82
C ILE A 97 -3.25 14.89 -9.49
N VAL A 98 -4.58 14.98 -9.49
CA VAL A 98 -5.38 15.20 -8.28
C VAL A 98 -6.03 13.88 -7.90
N HIS A 99 -5.78 13.40 -6.68
CA HIS A 99 -6.31 12.14 -6.17
C HIS A 99 -7.30 12.38 -5.02
N PHE A 100 -8.60 12.25 -5.30
CA PHE A 100 -9.67 12.50 -4.33
C PHE A 100 -9.91 11.36 -3.32
N GLY A 101 -9.05 10.44 -3.14
CA GLY A 101 -9.12 9.30 -2.21
C GLY A 101 -10.48 8.99 -1.56
N ALA A 102 -10.83 7.73 -1.44
CA ALA A 102 -12.04 7.25 -0.75
C ALA A 102 -13.43 7.69 -1.29
N LYS A 103 -13.52 8.48 -2.37
CA LYS A 103 -14.80 8.93 -2.95
C LYS A 103 -15.47 7.93 -3.91
N ALA A 104 -14.85 6.79 -4.15
CA ALA A 104 -15.38 5.77 -5.05
C ALA A 104 -16.42 4.83 -4.40
N VAL A 105 -16.78 5.07 -3.14
CA VAL A 105 -17.68 4.20 -2.37
C VAL A 105 -18.90 5.02 -1.94
N SER A 106 -20.11 4.54 -2.25
CA SER A 106 -21.35 5.13 -1.74
C SER A 106 -21.44 5.00 -0.22
N ASP A 107 -22.13 5.93 0.43
CA ASP A 107 -22.27 5.97 1.90
C ASP A 107 -22.90 4.69 2.46
N GLU A 108 -23.77 4.04 1.70
CA GLU A 108 -24.41 2.78 2.06
C GLU A 108 -23.41 1.66 2.38
N PHE A 109 -22.31 1.56 1.61
CA PHE A 109 -21.31 0.51 1.78
C PHE A 109 -20.10 0.97 2.58
N PHE A 110 -20.09 2.19 3.08
CA PHE A 110 -18.94 2.79 3.77
C PHE A 110 -18.39 1.90 4.88
N ASN A 111 -19.25 1.40 5.76
CA ASN A 111 -18.82 0.56 6.89
C ASN A 111 -18.23 -0.78 6.43
N GLU A 112 -18.86 -1.47 5.46
CA GLU A 112 -18.36 -2.76 5.00
C GLU A 112 -17.02 -2.63 4.28
N VAL A 113 -16.86 -1.56 3.51
CA VAL A 113 -15.57 -1.24 2.87
C VAL A 113 -14.51 -0.88 3.91
N GLU A 114 -14.86 -0.11 4.95
CA GLU A 114 -13.94 0.23 6.04
C GLU A 114 -13.51 -1.01 6.84
N PHE A 115 -14.41 -1.96 7.08
CA PHE A 115 -14.07 -3.25 7.68
C PHE A 115 -13.10 -4.04 6.82
N SER A 116 -13.35 -4.10 5.51
CA SER A 116 -12.47 -4.75 4.54
C SER A 116 -11.09 -4.08 4.49
N ARG A 117 -11.04 -2.75 4.46
CA ARG A 117 -9.80 -1.98 4.49
C ARG A 117 -8.95 -2.29 5.72
N ASN A 118 -9.57 -2.29 6.89
CA ASN A 118 -8.88 -2.58 8.15
C ASN A 118 -8.36 -4.01 8.22
N TRP A 119 -9.13 -4.99 7.70
CA TRP A 119 -8.72 -6.38 7.64
C TRP A 119 -7.48 -6.54 6.72
N HIS A 120 -7.58 -6.02 5.49
CA HIS A 120 -6.52 -6.15 4.49
C HIS A 120 -5.26 -5.37 4.88
N TRP A 121 -5.40 -4.17 5.44
CA TRP A 121 -4.24 -3.41 5.93
C TRP A 121 -3.40 -4.21 6.91
N MET A 122 -4.05 -4.89 7.86
CA MET A 122 -3.36 -5.68 8.88
C MET A 122 -2.79 -6.98 8.30
N TRP A 123 -3.54 -7.64 7.43
CA TRP A 123 -3.09 -8.86 6.75
C TRP A 123 -1.86 -8.57 5.88
N SER A 124 -1.95 -7.58 5.01
CA SER A 124 -0.90 -7.19 4.08
C SER A 124 0.34 -6.65 4.80
N THR A 125 0.17 -5.94 5.93
CA THR A 125 1.30 -5.48 6.74
C THR A 125 2.17 -6.65 7.23
N PHE A 126 1.58 -7.73 7.72
CA PHE A 126 2.36 -8.89 8.15
C PHE A 126 2.94 -9.65 6.95
N TYR A 127 2.10 -9.91 5.93
CA TYR A 127 2.51 -10.64 4.74
C TYR A 127 3.71 -9.98 4.04
N PHE A 128 3.64 -8.68 3.79
CA PHE A 128 4.73 -7.90 3.20
C PHE A 128 6.02 -8.02 4.00
N ASN A 129 5.97 -7.80 5.32
CA ASN A 129 7.15 -7.90 6.17
C ASN A 129 7.70 -9.33 6.22
N LYS A 130 6.83 -10.35 6.25
CA LYS A 130 7.24 -11.76 6.19
C LYS A 130 7.94 -12.08 4.86
N LYS A 131 7.38 -11.63 3.75
CA LYS A 131 7.91 -11.88 2.41
C LYS A 131 9.30 -11.30 2.22
N HIS A 132 9.52 -10.06 2.68
CA HIS A 132 10.76 -9.33 2.41
C HIS A 132 11.81 -9.42 3.52
N TYR A 133 11.41 -9.68 4.75
CA TYR A 133 12.31 -9.62 5.91
C TYR A 133 12.24 -10.84 6.84
N GLY A 134 11.37 -11.80 6.50
CA GLY A 134 11.21 -13.03 7.27
C GLY A 134 10.15 -12.96 8.37
N TYR A 135 9.76 -14.15 8.85
CA TYR A 135 8.63 -14.33 9.76
C TYR A 135 8.83 -13.64 11.12
N PHE A 136 9.99 -13.80 11.74
CA PHE A 136 10.27 -13.22 13.06
C PHE A 136 10.34 -11.68 13.01
N PHE A 137 10.88 -11.13 11.93
CA PHE A 137 10.85 -9.68 11.72
C PHE A 137 9.40 -9.17 11.60
N ALA A 138 8.57 -9.84 10.82
CA ALA A 138 7.15 -9.50 10.68
C ALA A 138 6.42 -9.54 12.03
N LEU A 139 6.66 -10.57 12.86
CA LEU A 139 6.10 -10.65 14.20
C LEU A 139 6.54 -9.45 15.06
N LYS A 140 7.84 -9.16 15.11
CA LYS A 140 8.39 -8.02 15.87
C LYS A 140 7.79 -6.68 15.42
N LYS A 141 7.52 -6.50 14.13
CA LYS A 141 6.91 -5.27 13.57
C LYS A 141 5.42 -5.16 13.87
N THR A 142 4.73 -6.28 14.10
CA THR A 142 3.25 -6.28 14.16
C THR A 142 2.66 -6.67 15.50
N TYR A 143 3.44 -7.24 16.47
CA TYR A 143 2.90 -7.69 17.75
C TYR A 143 2.17 -6.59 18.55
N LYS A 144 2.70 -5.34 18.55
CA LYS A 144 2.03 -4.22 19.21
C LYS A 144 0.67 -3.91 18.57
N LYS A 145 0.57 -4.03 17.23
CA LYS A 145 -0.70 -3.86 16.51
C LYS A 145 -1.70 -4.96 16.89
N LEU A 146 -1.23 -6.20 17.08
CA LEU A 146 -2.06 -7.32 17.52
C LEU A 146 -2.65 -7.05 18.91
N ILE A 147 -1.78 -6.76 19.88
CA ILE A 147 -2.18 -6.46 21.27
C ILE A 147 -3.14 -5.26 21.31
N THR A 148 -2.80 -4.16 20.63
CA THR A 148 -3.65 -2.97 20.55
C THR A 148 -5.02 -3.29 19.96
N SER A 149 -5.09 -4.19 18.98
CA SER A 149 -6.37 -4.58 18.37
C SER A 149 -7.24 -5.34 19.36
N ILE A 150 -6.66 -6.23 20.17
CA ILE A 150 -7.37 -6.98 21.23
C ILE A 150 -7.87 -6.02 22.32
N ILE A 151 -6.99 -5.17 22.86
CA ILE A 151 -7.33 -4.22 23.93
C ILE A 151 -8.47 -3.29 23.47
N LYS A 152 -8.36 -2.73 22.27
CA LYS A 152 -9.38 -1.83 21.73
C LYS A 152 -10.69 -2.56 21.39
N TYR A 153 -10.61 -3.82 20.94
CA TYR A 153 -11.80 -4.64 20.75
C TYR A 153 -12.57 -4.82 22.08
N LEU A 154 -11.88 -5.17 23.16
CA LEU A 154 -12.48 -5.31 24.49
C LEU A 154 -13.03 -3.97 25.00
N PHE A 155 -12.27 -2.90 24.91
CA PHE A 155 -12.70 -1.55 25.30
C PHE A 155 -13.99 -1.13 24.57
N PHE A 156 -14.05 -1.27 23.23
CA PHE A 156 -15.25 -0.91 22.49
C PHE A 156 -16.42 -1.90 22.62
N THR A 157 -16.16 -3.08 23.16
CA THR A 157 -17.24 -3.97 23.61
C THR A 157 -17.87 -3.44 24.90
N LEU A 158 -17.08 -2.98 25.86
CA LEU A 158 -17.54 -2.41 27.13
C LEU A 158 -18.22 -1.04 26.95
N THR A 159 -17.76 -0.25 26.00
CA THR A 159 -18.35 1.09 25.70
C THR A 159 -19.48 1.03 24.68
N PHE A 160 -19.99 -0.16 24.36
CA PHE A 160 -21.12 -0.37 23.43
C PHE A 160 -20.99 0.36 22.10
N ASN A 161 -19.76 0.43 21.53
CA ASN A 161 -19.54 1.02 20.21
C ASN A 161 -19.39 -0.07 19.14
N PRO A 162 -20.48 -0.47 18.44
CA PRO A 162 -20.47 -1.65 17.57
C PRO A 162 -19.56 -1.46 16.33
N ILE A 163 -19.47 -0.24 15.79
CA ILE A 163 -18.66 0.04 14.59
C ILE A 163 -17.17 -0.10 14.94
N LYS A 164 -16.71 0.61 15.99
CA LYS A 164 -15.30 0.53 16.41
C LYS A 164 -14.92 -0.86 16.90
N LYS A 165 -15.81 -1.55 17.63
CA LYS A 165 -15.64 -2.95 17.99
C LYS A 165 -15.37 -3.81 16.75
N LYS A 166 -16.20 -3.71 15.70
CA LYS A 166 -16.05 -4.49 14.47
C LYS A 166 -14.75 -4.12 13.73
N ILE A 167 -14.37 -2.85 13.66
CA ILE A 167 -13.08 -2.42 13.08
C ILE A 167 -11.91 -3.13 13.77
N TYR A 168 -11.86 -3.14 15.10
CA TYR A 168 -10.73 -3.77 15.81
C TYR A 168 -10.77 -5.30 15.77
N LEU A 169 -11.95 -5.90 15.68
CA LEU A 169 -12.08 -7.34 15.37
C LEU A 169 -11.51 -7.65 13.99
N MET A 170 -11.80 -6.83 12.97
CA MET A 170 -11.24 -7.01 11.62
C MET A 170 -9.73 -6.83 11.60
N ARG A 171 -9.21 -5.84 12.33
CA ARG A 171 -7.74 -5.64 12.47
C ARG A 171 -7.07 -6.85 13.12
N PHE A 172 -7.63 -7.37 14.21
CA PHE A 172 -7.14 -8.59 14.84
C PHE A 172 -7.20 -9.78 13.87
N SER A 173 -8.38 -10.03 13.28
CA SER A 173 -8.61 -11.14 12.36
C SER A 173 -7.66 -11.10 11.16
N GLY A 174 -7.50 -9.94 10.50
CA GLY A 174 -6.59 -9.81 9.37
C GLY A 174 -5.16 -10.18 9.73
N LEU A 175 -4.65 -9.61 10.83
CA LEU A 175 -3.29 -9.90 11.28
C LEU A 175 -3.11 -11.36 11.71
N TYR A 176 -4.03 -11.90 12.49
CA TYR A 176 -4.01 -13.29 12.93
C TYR A 176 -4.01 -14.28 11.76
N ASN A 177 -4.91 -14.06 10.76
CA ASN A 177 -4.96 -14.91 9.57
C ASN A 177 -3.64 -14.87 8.77
N SER A 178 -3.00 -13.72 8.68
CA SER A 178 -1.71 -13.60 8.00
C SER A 178 -0.58 -14.31 8.77
N ILE A 179 -0.56 -14.21 10.12
CA ILE A 179 0.41 -14.89 10.99
C ILE A 179 0.34 -16.42 10.79
N ILE A 180 -0.87 -16.99 10.77
CA ILE A 180 -1.06 -18.43 10.58
C ILE A 180 -1.03 -18.88 9.12
N GLY A 181 -0.66 -18.00 8.19
CA GLY A 181 -0.44 -18.31 6.77
C GLY A 181 -1.71 -18.48 5.93
N LYS A 182 -2.87 -18.04 6.42
CA LYS A 182 -4.10 -18.05 5.60
C LYS A 182 -4.05 -16.98 4.52
N LYS A 183 -4.64 -17.30 3.36
CA LYS A 183 -4.77 -16.36 2.23
C LYS A 183 -5.58 -15.12 2.60
N SER A 184 -5.44 -14.06 1.80
CA SER A 184 -6.23 -12.82 1.88
C SER A 184 -7.66 -13.05 1.36
N TRP A 185 -8.52 -13.61 2.20
CA TRP A 185 -9.85 -14.13 1.82
C TRP A 185 -11.00 -13.16 2.11
N TYR A 186 -10.87 -12.23 3.04
CA TYR A 186 -11.97 -11.36 3.43
C TYR A 186 -12.45 -10.49 2.26
N ARG A 187 -13.77 -10.39 2.10
CA ARG A 187 -14.41 -9.50 1.12
C ARG A 187 -15.57 -8.77 1.80
N PRO A 188 -15.86 -7.51 1.42
CA PRO A 188 -17.01 -6.78 1.95
C PRO A 188 -18.30 -7.48 1.53
N LYS A 189 -19.30 -7.47 2.43
CA LYS A 189 -20.64 -7.97 2.12
C LYS A 189 -21.44 -6.84 1.46
N ILE A 190 -21.42 -6.80 0.15
CA ILE A 190 -22.23 -5.90 -0.67
C ILE A 190 -23.42 -6.74 -1.13
N LYS A 191 -24.59 -6.47 -0.56
CA LYS A 191 -25.86 -7.09 -0.99
C LYS A 191 -26.65 -6.11 -1.83
#